data_2caa336f0f583a852abeb9a327e59f8f
#
_entry.id   2caa336f0f583a852abeb9a327e59f8f
#
_cell.length_a   1.000
_cell.length_b   1.000
_cell.length_c   1.000
_cell.angle_alpha   90.00
_cell.angle_beta   90.00
_cell.angle_gamma   90.00
#
_symmetry.space_group_name_H-M   'P 1'
#
loop_
_entity.id
_entity.type
_entity.pdbx_description
1 polymer ?
#
loop_
_entity_poly.entity_id
_entity_poly.type
_entity_poly.pdbx_seq_one_letter_code
_entity_poly.pdbx_strand_id
1 'polypeptide(L)'
;MSDSAAQDSAADSTDVGAVARDRAEMAALLSRPRVEPDVTSAYGAHPDQVVDFYAPRGGREGVPLVVVLHGGEWRAQYDRAHLTPFAGFLARRGFAVANVEYRRGSDGDVSGEPFAGRWPETFDDIAAVMDALPALVADALPQADPRRIVVTGHSAGGHLALWAAARHVLPEGSPWRLDSPPRLRGVVAIAPIADFTTAVELGVCGGAVVQLLGGEGELKGRKDSADPSALLPTGIATAVVQGRDDDVVPQAVAEAYVDAAARAGEMVGITLLEDVGHYAPVDPGADACAVVAEELAQLAY
;
A
#
# COMPACT_ATOMS: atom_id res chain seq x y z
N MET A 1 -7.28 -44.64 7.88
CA MET A 1 -7.92 -43.98 6.71
C MET A 1 -8.99 -42.95 7.10
N SER A 2 -9.05 -42.46 8.35
CA SER A 2 -10.08 -41.52 8.84
C SER A 2 -9.57 -40.10 9.18
N ASP A 3 -8.26 -39.87 9.15
CA ASP A 3 -7.70 -38.55 9.48
C ASP A 3 -7.55 -37.57 8.29
N SER A 4 -7.47 -38.09 7.07
CA SER A 4 -7.31 -37.26 5.86
C SER A 4 -8.58 -36.48 5.48
N ALA A 5 -9.74 -37.09 5.68
CA ALA A 5 -11.04 -36.47 5.31
C ALA A 5 -11.46 -35.35 6.29
N ALA A 6 -10.98 -35.40 7.54
CA ALA A 6 -11.28 -34.38 8.53
C ALA A 6 -10.40 -33.12 8.36
N GLN A 7 -9.17 -33.31 7.88
CA GLN A 7 -8.25 -32.19 7.56
C GLN A 7 -8.68 -31.45 6.30
N ASP A 8 -9.12 -32.12 5.24
CA ASP A 8 -9.64 -31.51 4.02
C ASP A 8 -10.94 -30.72 4.27
N SER A 9 -11.82 -31.20 5.13
CA SER A 9 -13.06 -30.49 5.45
C SER A 9 -12.86 -29.26 6.34
N ALA A 10 -11.82 -29.26 7.18
CA ALA A 10 -11.48 -28.13 8.02
C ALA A 10 -10.78 -27.03 7.22
N ALA A 11 -9.91 -27.37 6.28
CA ALA A 11 -9.25 -26.43 5.37
C ALA A 11 -10.27 -25.73 4.45
N ASP A 12 -11.21 -26.46 3.87
CA ASP A 12 -12.27 -25.92 3.00
C ASP A 12 -13.22 -24.98 3.79
N SER A 13 -13.52 -25.31 5.06
CA SER A 13 -14.41 -24.47 5.89
C SER A 13 -13.73 -23.19 6.39
N THR A 14 -12.43 -23.17 6.58
CA THR A 14 -11.64 -21.98 6.95
C THR A 14 -11.53 -20.99 5.78
N ASP A 15 -11.31 -21.49 4.58
CA ASP A 15 -11.24 -20.70 3.35
C ASP A 15 -12.58 -19.97 3.06
N VAL A 16 -13.69 -20.67 3.13
CA VAL A 16 -15.04 -20.05 2.98
C VAL A 16 -15.28 -18.96 4.04
N GLY A 17 -14.76 -19.13 5.25
CA GLY A 17 -14.87 -18.15 6.33
C GLY A 17 -14.07 -16.87 6.06
N ALA A 18 -12.84 -16.98 5.56
CA ALA A 18 -11.98 -15.86 5.21
C ALA A 18 -12.55 -15.03 4.05
N VAL A 19 -12.98 -15.69 2.97
CA VAL A 19 -13.67 -15.04 1.82
C VAL A 19 -14.91 -14.27 2.27
N ALA A 20 -15.72 -14.85 3.15
CA ALA A 20 -16.93 -14.20 3.65
C ALA A 20 -16.60 -12.98 4.52
N ARG A 21 -15.53 -13.06 5.31
CA ARG A 21 -15.00 -11.97 6.13
C ARG A 21 -14.53 -10.82 5.26
N ASP A 22 -13.65 -11.06 4.30
CA ASP A 22 -13.13 -10.03 3.40
C ASP A 22 -14.24 -9.31 2.64
N ARG A 23 -15.27 -10.03 2.20
CA ARG A 23 -16.46 -9.41 1.58
C ARG A 23 -17.21 -8.50 2.54
N ALA A 24 -17.38 -8.91 3.79
CA ALA A 24 -18.07 -8.12 4.81
C ALA A 24 -17.27 -6.87 5.18
N GLU A 25 -15.97 -6.99 5.35
CA GLU A 25 -15.05 -5.88 5.63
C GLU A 25 -15.02 -4.89 4.46
N MET A 26 -14.91 -5.37 3.21
CA MET A 26 -14.99 -4.53 2.02
C MET A 26 -16.31 -3.76 1.95
N ALA A 27 -17.44 -4.44 2.18
CA ALA A 27 -18.75 -3.81 2.19
C ALA A 27 -18.84 -2.74 3.29
N ALA A 28 -18.28 -3.01 4.48
CA ALA A 28 -18.22 -2.06 5.58
C ALA A 28 -17.39 -0.81 5.21
N LEU A 29 -16.18 -1.00 4.68
CA LEU A 29 -15.31 0.09 4.23
C LEU A 29 -15.99 0.96 3.16
N LEU A 30 -16.55 0.34 2.12
CA LEU A 30 -17.21 1.06 1.02
C LEU A 30 -18.52 1.75 1.43
N SER A 31 -19.14 1.33 2.54
CA SER A 31 -20.31 2.01 3.12
C SER A 31 -19.97 3.28 3.92
N ARG A 32 -18.68 3.50 4.24
CA ARG A 32 -18.27 4.67 4.99
C ARG A 32 -18.52 5.95 4.19
N PRO A 33 -19.05 7.00 4.81
CA PRO A 33 -19.21 8.27 4.13
C PRO A 33 -17.84 8.82 3.72
N ARG A 34 -17.75 9.32 2.49
CA ARG A 34 -16.54 10.00 2.01
C ARG A 34 -16.24 11.21 2.87
N VAL A 35 -14.97 11.52 3.04
CA VAL A 35 -14.48 12.71 3.71
C VAL A 35 -13.84 13.60 2.66
N GLU A 36 -14.37 14.82 2.50
CA GLU A 36 -13.82 15.78 1.56
C GLU A 36 -12.43 16.23 2.00
N PRO A 37 -11.47 16.36 1.07
CA PRO A 37 -10.16 16.93 1.36
C PRO A 37 -10.24 18.42 1.66
N ASP A 38 -9.29 18.96 2.40
CA ASP A 38 -9.16 20.40 2.60
C ASP A 38 -8.61 21.09 1.33
N VAL A 39 -7.71 20.42 0.60
CA VAL A 39 -7.10 20.88 -0.67
C VAL A 39 -6.85 19.69 -1.57
N THR A 40 -7.03 19.86 -2.88
CA THR A 40 -6.56 18.92 -3.91
C THR A 40 -5.56 19.62 -4.80
N SER A 41 -4.40 19.01 -5.03
CA SER A 41 -3.33 19.54 -5.89
C SER A 41 -2.90 18.52 -6.94
N ALA A 42 -2.61 19.00 -8.15
CA ALA A 42 -2.04 18.16 -9.19
C ALA A 42 -0.50 18.09 -9.05
N TYR A 43 0.09 16.92 -9.28
CA TYR A 43 1.54 16.74 -9.40
C TYR A 43 1.99 16.45 -10.83
N GLY A 44 1.05 16.39 -11.78
CA GLY A 44 1.30 16.18 -13.19
C GLY A 44 0.10 16.61 -14.05
N ALA A 45 0.16 16.31 -15.35
CA ALA A 45 -0.84 16.74 -16.32
C ALA A 45 -2.00 15.73 -16.50
N HIS A 46 -1.83 14.48 -16.03
CA HIS A 46 -2.88 13.46 -16.15
C HIS A 46 -3.95 13.66 -15.05
N PRO A 47 -5.23 13.39 -15.32
CA PRO A 47 -6.30 13.50 -14.33
C PRO A 47 -6.07 12.70 -13.04
N ASP A 48 -5.38 11.56 -13.13
CA ASP A 48 -5.02 10.72 -11.97
C ASP A 48 -3.73 11.21 -11.26
N GLN A 49 -3.06 12.24 -11.76
CA GLN A 49 -1.87 12.79 -11.10
C GLN A 49 -2.26 13.88 -10.11
N VAL A 50 -2.99 13.49 -9.06
CA VAL A 50 -3.52 14.40 -8.04
C VAL A 50 -3.31 13.86 -6.63
N VAL A 51 -3.27 14.75 -5.65
CA VAL A 51 -3.19 14.46 -4.22
C VAL A 51 -4.27 15.21 -3.48
N ASP A 52 -5.03 14.50 -2.66
CA ASP A 52 -5.96 15.07 -1.71
C ASP A 52 -5.28 15.28 -0.36
N PHE A 53 -5.27 16.52 0.12
CA PHE A 53 -4.65 16.90 1.37
C PHE A 53 -5.69 17.09 2.48
N TYR A 54 -5.38 16.54 3.67
CA TYR A 54 -6.21 16.67 4.87
C TYR A 54 -5.37 17.31 5.97
N ALA A 55 -5.80 18.49 6.43
CA ALA A 55 -5.13 19.20 7.50
C ALA A 55 -5.32 18.48 8.84
N PRO A 56 -4.30 18.49 9.72
CA PRO A 56 -4.39 17.92 11.04
C PRO A 56 -5.49 18.61 11.86
N ARG A 57 -6.34 17.87 12.52
CA ARG A 57 -7.35 18.44 13.42
C ARG A 57 -6.73 18.70 14.78
N GLY A 58 -6.99 19.89 15.35
CA GLY A 58 -6.43 20.29 16.66
C GLY A 58 -5.39 21.41 16.65
N GLY A 59 -5.10 22.00 15.48
CA GLY A 59 -4.33 23.25 15.36
C GLY A 59 -2.86 23.17 15.78
N ARG A 60 -2.25 21.97 15.72
CA ARG A 60 -0.82 21.77 16.01
C ARG A 60 0.01 22.12 14.79
N GLU A 61 1.19 22.70 15.02
CA GLU A 61 2.23 22.95 14.03
C GLU A 61 3.34 21.90 14.11
N GLY A 62 4.06 21.68 13.01
CA GLY A 62 5.17 20.75 12.93
C GLY A 62 4.75 19.29 13.08
N VAL A 63 3.52 18.97 12.66
CA VAL A 63 2.99 17.60 12.73
C VAL A 63 3.57 16.70 11.64
N PRO A 64 3.64 15.37 11.89
CA PRO A 64 4.06 14.42 10.86
C PRO A 64 3.10 14.43 9.67
N LEU A 65 3.67 14.18 8.47
CA LEU A 65 2.93 13.91 7.26
C LEU A 65 2.81 12.39 7.05
N VAL A 66 1.60 11.92 6.81
CA VAL A 66 1.33 10.56 6.35
C VAL A 66 0.93 10.61 4.88
N VAL A 67 1.71 9.95 4.03
CA VAL A 67 1.38 9.73 2.62
C VAL A 67 0.63 8.42 2.51
N VAL A 68 -0.57 8.44 1.95
CA VAL A 68 -1.45 7.27 1.80
C VAL A 68 -1.52 6.88 0.33
N LEU A 69 -1.15 5.64 0.02
CA LEU A 69 -1.27 5.03 -1.30
C LEU A 69 -2.39 3.98 -1.27
N HIS A 70 -3.38 4.17 -2.14
CA HIS A 70 -4.55 3.28 -2.14
C HIS A 70 -4.26 1.91 -2.76
N GLY A 71 -5.07 0.92 -2.39
CA GLY A 71 -5.09 -0.41 -2.96
C GLY A 71 -5.97 -0.52 -4.21
N GLY A 72 -6.44 -1.74 -4.48
CA GLY A 72 -7.31 -2.05 -5.59
C GLY A 72 -6.60 -2.75 -6.74
N GLU A 73 -5.61 -3.60 -6.43
CA GLU A 73 -4.94 -4.48 -7.38
C GLU A 73 -4.31 -3.75 -8.58
N TRP A 74 -4.00 -2.46 -8.42
CA TRP A 74 -3.60 -1.54 -9.51
C TRP A 74 -4.63 -1.46 -10.65
N ARG A 75 -5.93 -1.77 -10.42
CA ARG A 75 -7.01 -1.72 -11.42
C ARG A 75 -7.76 -0.39 -11.37
N ALA A 76 -8.29 0.05 -12.50
CA ALA A 76 -8.96 1.33 -12.65
C ALA A 76 -10.24 1.47 -11.81
N GLN A 77 -10.92 0.37 -11.50
CA GLN A 77 -12.17 0.38 -10.73
C GLN A 77 -12.05 0.92 -9.30
N TYR A 78 -10.83 0.96 -8.74
CA TYR A 78 -10.58 1.49 -7.41
C TYR A 78 -9.67 2.71 -7.50
N ASP A 79 -10.08 3.79 -6.87
CA ASP A 79 -9.35 5.04 -6.78
C ASP A 79 -9.10 5.43 -5.31
N ARG A 80 -8.41 6.54 -5.09
CA ARG A 80 -8.13 7.06 -3.74
C ARG A 80 -9.37 7.38 -2.92
N ALA A 81 -10.55 7.50 -3.56
CA ALA A 81 -11.76 7.95 -2.88
C ALA A 81 -12.26 6.94 -1.83
N HIS A 82 -11.98 5.63 -2.01
CA HIS A 82 -12.37 4.63 -1.01
C HIS A 82 -11.55 4.74 0.30
N LEU A 83 -10.38 5.38 0.28
CA LEU A 83 -9.57 5.64 1.48
C LEU A 83 -9.77 7.04 2.09
N THR A 84 -10.70 7.87 1.57
CA THR A 84 -10.99 9.18 2.18
C THR A 84 -11.47 9.08 3.64
N PRO A 85 -12.25 8.05 4.06
CA PRO A 85 -12.57 7.85 5.47
C PRO A 85 -11.34 7.58 6.34
N PHE A 86 -10.38 6.79 5.85
CA PHE A 86 -9.11 6.50 6.51
C PHE A 86 -8.24 7.76 6.60
N ALA A 87 -8.09 8.52 5.51
CA ALA A 87 -7.37 9.79 5.52
C ALA A 87 -7.96 10.79 6.53
N GLY A 88 -9.29 10.93 6.55
CA GLY A 88 -9.99 11.75 7.54
C GLY A 88 -9.82 11.25 8.97
N PHE A 89 -9.74 9.95 9.20
CA PHE A 89 -9.46 9.37 10.51
C PHE A 89 -8.05 9.74 10.98
N LEU A 90 -7.03 9.61 10.14
CA LEU A 90 -5.66 10.00 10.47
C LEU A 90 -5.55 11.50 10.74
N ALA A 91 -6.24 12.34 9.97
CA ALA A 91 -6.28 13.78 10.21
C ALA A 91 -6.89 14.12 11.59
N ARG A 92 -7.93 13.39 12.03
CA ARG A 92 -8.50 13.53 13.39
C ARG A 92 -7.53 13.06 14.49
N ARG A 93 -6.62 12.14 14.18
CA ARG A 93 -5.53 11.70 15.07
C ARG A 93 -4.36 12.71 15.11
N GLY A 94 -4.43 13.79 14.35
CA GLY A 94 -3.46 14.89 14.37
C GLY A 94 -2.33 14.75 13.35
N PHE A 95 -2.43 13.87 12.39
CA PHE A 95 -1.52 13.81 11.24
C PHE A 95 -1.95 14.80 10.15
N ALA A 96 -0.98 15.37 9.45
CA ALA A 96 -1.20 15.87 8.11
C ALA A 96 -1.25 14.69 7.15
N VAL A 97 -2.16 14.66 6.19
CA VAL A 97 -2.34 13.49 5.32
C VAL A 97 -2.35 13.91 3.85
N ALA A 98 -1.61 13.15 3.03
CA ALA A 98 -1.59 13.24 1.58
C ALA A 98 -2.13 11.92 1.00
N ASN A 99 -3.37 11.89 0.52
CA ASN A 99 -3.99 10.73 -0.10
C ASN A 99 -3.80 10.82 -1.62
N VAL A 100 -2.95 9.96 -2.15
CA VAL A 100 -2.41 10.04 -3.50
C VAL A 100 -3.26 9.22 -4.47
N GLU A 101 -3.56 9.81 -5.63
CA GLU A 101 -4.03 9.10 -6.81
C GLU A 101 -2.85 8.86 -7.77
N TYR A 102 -2.90 7.78 -8.54
CA TYR A 102 -1.87 7.43 -9.51
C TYR A 102 -2.46 6.69 -10.71
N ARG A 103 -1.79 6.73 -11.86
CA ARG A 103 -2.20 5.96 -13.06
C ARG A 103 -2.07 4.48 -12.77
N ARG A 104 -3.10 3.76 -13.12
CA ARG A 104 -3.26 2.31 -12.94
C ARG A 104 -3.86 1.69 -14.18
N GLY A 105 -4.23 0.42 -14.15
CA GLY A 105 -4.82 -0.28 -15.27
C GLY A 105 -6.10 0.34 -15.81
N SER A 106 -6.70 -0.27 -16.79
CA SER A 106 -7.98 0.16 -17.37
C SER A 106 -9.13 -0.71 -16.88
N ASP A 107 -10.37 -0.23 -17.08
CA ASP A 107 -11.60 -1.00 -16.85
C ASP A 107 -11.79 -2.11 -17.91
N GLY A 108 -11.02 -2.08 -18.97
CA GLY A 108 -10.92 -3.06 -20.03
C GLY A 108 -10.01 -2.58 -21.14
N ASP A 109 -9.30 -3.49 -21.75
CA ASP A 109 -8.54 -3.27 -22.99
C ASP A 109 -9.45 -3.45 -24.23
N VAL A 110 -8.84 -3.63 -25.40
CA VAL A 110 -9.57 -3.91 -26.64
C VAL A 110 -10.31 -5.26 -26.62
N SER A 111 -9.99 -6.17 -25.69
CA SER A 111 -10.71 -7.42 -25.43
C SER A 111 -11.89 -7.24 -24.49
N GLY A 112 -11.98 -6.10 -23.81
CA GLY A 112 -13.01 -5.80 -22.82
C GLY A 112 -12.70 -6.32 -21.40
N GLU A 113 -11.53 -6.94 -21.19
CA GLU A 113 -11.12 -7.45 -19.89
C GLU A 113 -10.33 -6.39 -19.10
N PRO A 114 -10.66 -6.17 -17.80
CA PRO A 114 -9.89 -5.28 -16.96
C PRO A 114 -8.47 -5.79 -16.78
N PHE A 115 -7.48 -4.90 -16.78
CA PHE A 115 -6.10 -5.27 -16.49
C PHE A 115 -5.49 -4.42 -15.37
N ALA A 116 -4.54 -5.00 -14.65
CA ALA A 116 -3.85 -4.38 -13.52
C ALA A 116 -2.61 -3.61 -13.98
N GLY A 117 -2.41 -2.44 -13.37
CA GLY A 117 -1.20 -1.64 -13.50
C GLY A 117 -1.01 -1.02 -14.87
N ARG A 118 0.00 -0.14 -14.94
CA ARG A 118 0.50 0.46 -16.18
C ARG A 118 2.00 0.61 -16.06
N TRP A 119 2.75 -0.30 -16.64
CA TRP A 119 4.19 -0.17 -16.74
C TRP A 119 4.57 0.73 -17.95
N PRO A 120 5.43 1.76 -17.76
CA PRO A 120 6.05 2.18 -16.49
C PRO A 120 5.24 3.22 -15.70
N GLU A 121 4.11 3.70 -16.21
CA GLU A 121 3.41 4.91 -15.76
C GLU A 121 2.97 4.87 -14.29
N THR A 122 2.61 3.70 -13.75
CA THR A 122 2.26 3.58 -12.32
C THR A 122 3.48 3.94 -11.44
N PHE A 123 4.67 3.47 -11.81
CA PHE A 123 5.91 3.77 -11.08
C PHE A 123 6.40 5.20 -11.35
N ASP A 124 6.21 5.72 -12.57
CA ASP A 124 6.49 7.12 -12.91
C ASP A 124 5.72 8.06 -11.99
N ASP A 125 4.44 7.77 -11.75
CA ASP A 125 3.57 8.60 -10.93
C ASP A 125 3.97 8.56 -9.46
N ILE A 126 4.27 7.37 -8.92
CA ILE A 126 4.75 7.25 -7.55
C ILE A 126 6.09 7.99 -7.36
N ALA A 127 7.02 7.86 -8.31
CA ALA A 127 8.27 8.61 -8.26
C ALA A 127 8.01 10.13 -8.33
N ALA A 128 7.18 10.57 -9.28
CA ALA A 128 6.88 11.99 -9.49
C ALA A 128 6.18 12.63 -8.27
N VAL A 129 5.19 11.95 -7.68
CA VAL A 129 4.49 12.51 -6.51
C VAL A 129 5.43 12.60 -5.30
N MET A 130 6.25 11.58 -5.04
CA MET A 130 7.19 11.59 -3.92
C MET A 130 8.24 12.70 -4.07
N ASP A 131 8.68 12.98 -5.30
CA ASP A 131 9.64 14.05 -5.59
C ASP A 131 8.99 15.45 -5.50
N ALA A 132 7.71 15.59 -5.90
CA ALA A 132 6.96 16.84 -5.82
C ALA A 132 6.42 17.15 -4.41
N LEU A 133 6.31 16.13 -3.55
CA LEU A 133 5.61 16.21 -2.26
C LEU A 133 6.08 17.35 -1.35
N PRO A 134 7.40 17.64 -1.19
CA PRO A 134 7.84 18.72 -0.31
C PRO A 134 7.29 20.11 -0.71
N ALA A 135 7.20 20.37 -2.02
CA ALA A 135 6.65 21.63 -2.52
C ALA A 135 5.12 21.68 -2.36
N LEU A 136 4.43 20.60 -2.73
CA LEU A 136 2.98 20.50 -2.61
C LEU A 136 2.49 20.66 -1.16
N VAL A 137 3.20 20.03 -0.22
CA VAL A 137 2.88 20.09 1.21
C VAL A 137 3.12 21.49 1.78
N ALA A 138 4.19 22.17 1.38
CA ALA A 138 4.46 23.53 1.83
C ALA A 138 3.31 24.50 1.49
N ASP A 139 2.67 24.29 0.33
CA ASP A 139 1.56 25.11 -0.12
C ASP A 139 0.22 24.66 0.50
N ALA A 140 -0.05 23.36 0.52
CA ALA A 140 -1.37 22.82 0.92
C ALA A 140 -1.51 22.61 2.43
N LEU A 141 -0.43 22.20 3.12
CA LEU A 141 -0.43 21.84 4.55
C LEU A 141 0.76 22.49 5.28
N PRO A 142 0.80 23.81 5.44
CA PRO A 142 1.92 24.50 6.08
C PRO A 142 2.17 24.05 7.54
N GLN A 143 1.21 23.37 8.17
CA GLN A 143 1.34 22.79 9.52
C GLN A 143 2.20 21.52 9.56
N ALA A 144 2.43 20.87 8.41
CA ALA A 144 3.21 19.64 8.35
C ALA A 144 4.72 19.91 8.45
N ASP A 145 5.44 19.04 9.13
CA ASP A 145 6.90 19.01 9.11
C ASP A 145 7.39 18.10 7.96
N PRO A 146 7.97 18.65 6.87
CA PRO A 146 8.42 17.87 5.73
C PRO A 146 9.61 16.94 6.04
N ARG A 147 10.16 16.98 7.24
CA ARG A 147 11.22 16.07 7.71
C ARG A 147 10.64 14.85 8.45
N ARG A 148 9.33 14.80 8.65
CA ARG A 148 8.62 13.77 9.40
C ARG A 148 7.58 13.08 8.53
N ILE A 149 8.05 12.50 7.42
CA ILE A 149 7.20 11.81 6.45
C ILE A 149 7.19 10.32 6.75
N VAL A 150 6.00 9.74 6.92
CA VAL A 150 5.77 8.31 6.92
C VAL A 150 4.93 7.97 5.70
N VAL A 151 5.33 6.96 4.95
CA VAL A 151 4.54 6.47 3.81
C VAL A 151 3.75 5.25 4.26
N THR A 152 2.49 5.19 3.91
CA THR A 152 1.66 4.01 4.13
C THR A 152 0.87 3.69 2.87
N GLY A 153 0.43 2.45 2.78
CA GLY A 153 -0.44 2.04 1.69
C GLY A 153 -1.04 0.68 1.99
N HIS A 154 -2.17 0.43 1.37
CA HIS A 154 -2.95 -0.79 1.55
C HIS A 154 -2.82 -1.67 0.31
N SER A 155 -2.59 -2.99 0.47
CA SER A 155 -2.59 -3.96 -0.63
C SER A 155 -1.58 -3.58 -1.74
N ALA A 156 -2.05 -3.33 -2.96
CA ALA A 156 -1.27 -2.77 -4.06
C ALA A 156 -0.59 -1.43 -3.69
N GLY A 157 -1.25 -0.58 -2.88
CA GLY A 157 -0.65 0.65 -2.34
C GLY A 157 0.44 0.37 -1.31
N GLY A 158 0.33 -0.72 -0.55
CA GLY A 158 1.37 -1.20 0.36
C GLY A 158 2.64 -1.61 -0.38
N HIS A 159 2.49 -2.29 -1.52
CA HIS A 159 3.57 -2.55 -2.47
C HIS A 159 4.25 -1.25 -2.90
N LEU A 160 3.46 -0.27 -3.38
CA LEU A 160 3.99 1.02 -3.88
C LEU A 160 4.67 1.84 -2.76
N ALA A 161 4.20 1.74 -1.52
CA ALA A 161 4.83 2.38 -0.36
C ALA A 161 6.22 1.81 -0.06
N LEU A 162 6.35 0.49 -0.07
CA LEU A 162 7.64 -0.20 0.08
C LEU A 162 8.59 0.13 -1.08
N TRP A 163 8.07 0.11 -2.31
CA TRP A 163 8.85 0.48 -3.50
C TRP A 163 9.34 1.93 -3.46
N ALA A 164 8.50 2.88 -3.05
CA ALA A 164 8.87 4.29 -2.94
C ALA A 164 10.03 4.51 -1.95
N ALA A 165 10.06 3.77 -0.86
CA ALA A 165 11.13 3.79 0.13
C ALA A 165 12.44 3.15 -0.39
N ALA A 166 12.34 2.21 -1.33
CA ALA A 166 13.46 1.46 -1.87
C ALA A 166 14.12 2.09 -3.11
N ARG A 167 13.67 3.28 -3.57
CA ARG A 167 14.12 3.88 -4.83
C ARG A 167 15.63 4.08 -4.95
N HIS A 168 16.36 4.23 -3.88
CA HIS A 168 17.83 4.34 -3.86
C HIS A 168 18.56 2.99 -4.07
N VAL A 169 17.84 1.89 -3.91
CA VAL A 169 18.36 0.52 -4.12
C VAL A 169 18.07 0.01 -5.53
N LEU A 170 17.24 0.71 -6.29
CA LEU A 170 16.92 0.33 -7.67
C LEU A 170 18.18 0.12 -8.51
N PRO A 171 18.15 -0.78 -9.52
CA PRO A 171 19.27 -1.05 -10.41
C PRO A 171 19.86 0.24 -11.03
N GLU A 172 21.18 0.22 -11.29
CA GLU A 172 21.82 1.31 -12.03
C GLU A 172 21.14 1.51 -13.39
N GLY A 173 20.90 2.80 -13.74
CA GLY A 173 20.20 3.16 -14.97
C GLY A 173 18.67 3.14 -14.87
N SER A 174 18.08 2.74 -13.74
CA SER A 174 16.66 2.95 -13.51
C SER A 174 16.31 4.44 -13.49
N PRO A 175 15.28 4.88 -14.25
CA PRO A 175 14.90 6.30 -14.29
C PRO A 175 14.36 6.81 -12.95
N TRP A 176 13.98 5.91 -12.05
CA TRP A 176 13.40 6.23 -10.74
C TRP A 176 14.41 6.18 -9.59
N ARG A 177 15.65 5.77 -9.89
CA ARG A 177 16.68 5.62 -8.87
C ARG A 177 17.05 6.95 -8.23
N LEU A 178 17.18 6.94 -6.91
CA LEU A 178 17.72 8.05 -6.13
C LEU A 178 19.18 7.78 -5.80
N ASP A 179 20.00 8.85 -5.74
CA ASP A 179 21.42 8.76 -5.35
C ASP A 179 21.62 8.49 -3.85
N SER A 180 20.57 8.70 -3.05
CA SER A 180 20.60 8.52 -1.59
C SER A 180 19.22 8.09 -1.08
N PRO A 181 19.14 7.48 0.12
CA PRO A 181 17.86 7.11 0.72
C PRO A 181 16.90 8.30 0.80
N PRO A 182 15.60 8.08 0.48
CA PRO A 182 14.60 9.12 0.61
C PRO A 182 14.46 9.56 2.08
N ARG A 183 14.14 10.84 2.28
CA ARG A 183 13.99 11.41 3.63
C ARG A 183 12.64 10.99 4.24
N LEU A 184 12.52 9.73 4.59
CA LEU A 184 11.36 9.16 5.24
C LEU A 184 11.69 8.79 6.70
N ARG A 185 10.70 8.91 7.58
CA ARG A 185 10.76 8.32 8.91
C ARG A 185 10.57 6.82 8.87
N GLY A 186 9.74 6.34 7.96
CA GLY A 186 9.50 4.92 7.76
C GLY A 186 8.34 4.63 6.85
N VAL A 187 8.03 3.34 6.75
CA VAL A 187 6.89 2.79 6.00
C VAL A 187 6.03 1.95 6.91
N VAL A 188 4.71 2.14 6.85
CA VAL A 188 3.73 1.18 7.38
C VAL A 188 2.99 0.57 6.19
N ALA A 189 3.34 -0.67 5.85
CA ALA A 189 2.71 -1.38 4.75
C ALA A 189 1.55 -2.25 5.27
N ILE A 190 0.35 -2.03 4.76
CA ILE A 190 -0.89 -2.65 5.23
C ILE A 190 -1.30 -3.72 4.24
N ALA A 191 -1.34 -4.99 4.66
CA ALA A 191 -1.68 -6.16 3.84
C ALA A 191 -1.00 -6.11 2.45
N PRO A 192 0.34 -5.86 2.37
CA PRO A 192 0.98 -5.47 1.13
C PRO A 192 1.23 -6.64 0.19
N ILE A 193 1.16 -6.40 -1.13
CA ILE A 193 1.71 -7.33 -2.12
C ILE A 193 3.24 -7.12 -2.16
N ALA A 194 3.95 -7.61 -1.14
CA ALA A 194 5.33 -7.24 -0.84
C ALA A 194 6.40 -8.19 -1.41
N ASP A 195 6.01 -9.41 -1.78
CA ASP A 195 6.87 -10.39 -2.44
C ASP A 195 6.21 -10.91 -3.70
N PHE A 196 6.77 -10.58 -4.85
CA PHE A 196 6.17 -10.93 -6.14
C PHE A 196 6.31 -12.42 -6.48
N THR A 197 7.31 -13.10 -5.94
CA THR A 197 7.46 -14.55 -6.16
C THR A 197 6.29 -15.27 -5.51
N THR A 198 6.08 -15.07 -4.23
CA THR A 198 4.99 -15.69 -3.48
C THR A 198 3.62 -15.26 -4.00
N ALA A 199 3.45 -13.96 -4.34
CA ALA A 199 2.20 -13.46 -4.89
C ALA A 199 1.83 -14.11 -6.25
N VAL A 200 2.81 -14.35 -7.12
CA VAL A 200 2.60 -15.06 -8.40
C VAL A 200 2.31 -16.53 -8.17
N GLU A 201 3.06 -17.21 -7.29
CA GLU A 201 2.85 -18.62 -6.96
C GLU A 201 1.48 -18.89 -6.36
N LEU A 202 0.96 -17.98 -5.54
CA LEU A 202 -0.38 -18.06 -4.94
C LEU A 202 -1.50 -17.52 -5.83
N GLY A 203 -1.18 -16.96 -7.01
CA GLY A 203 -2.16 -16.38 -7.91
C GLY A 203 -2.89 -15.14 -7.36
N VAL A 204 -2.23 -14.39 -6.46
CA VAL A 204 -2.81 -13.22 -5.77
C VAL A 204 -3.46 -12.26 -6.76
N CYS A 205 -4.68 -11.84 -6.45
CA CYS A 205 -5.47 -10.89 -7.25
C CYS A 205 -5.57 -11.30 -8.74
N GLY A 206 -5.69 -12.63 -9.01
CA GLY A 206 -5.89 -13.12 -10.37
C GLY A 206 -4.73 -12.80 -11.32
N GLY A 207 -3.48 -12.85 -10.84
CA GLY A 207 -2.28 -12.58 -11.65
C GLY A 207 -2.01 -11.09 -11.87
N ALA A 208 -2.50 -10.22 -11.00
CA ALA A 208 -2.33 -8.76 -11.12
C ALA A 208 -0.85 -8.32 -11.18
N VAL A 209 0.06 -9.02 -10.48
CA VAL A 209 1.50 -8.75 -10.53
C VAL A 209 2.05 -8.92 -11.95
N VAL A 210 1.68 -10.00 -12.64
CA VAL A 210 2.12 -10.26 -14.01
C VAL A 210 1.59 -9.18 -14.96
N GLN A 211 0.33 -8.78 -14.78
CA GLN A 211 -0.29 -7.70 -15.57
C GLN A 211 0.37 -6.35 -15.32
N LEU A 212 0.64 -5.98 -14.05
CA LEU A 212 1.35 -4.75 -13.68
C LEU A 212 2.69 -4.63 -14.41
N LEU A 213 3.41 -5.74 -14.54
CA LEU A 213 4.71 -5.77 -15.19
C LEU A 213 4.64 -5.92 -16.72
N GLY A 214 3.44 -5.96 -17.32
CA GLY A 214 3.25 -6.00 -18.76
C GLY A 214 3.20 -7.40 -19.36
N GLY A 215 2.95 -8.42 -18.54
CA GLY A 215 2.77 -9.81 -18.95
C GLY A 215 3.93 -10.75 -18.57
N GLU A 216 3.73 -12.04 -18.75
CA GLU A 216 4.71 -13.08 -18.36
C GLU A 216 6.08 -12.91 -19.01
N GLY A 217 6.12 -12.45 -20.26
CA GLY A 217 7.38 -12.21 -21.01
C GLY A 217 8.25 -11.12 -20.39
N GLU A 218 7.65 -10.18 -19.68
CA GLU A 218 8.31 -9.03 -19.08
C GLU A 218 8.66 -9.23 -17.60
N LEU A 219 8.01 -10.19 -16.94
CA LEU A 219 8.13 -10.43 -15.50
C LEU A 219 9.60 -10.52 -15.05
N LYS A 220 10.39 -11.34 -15.72
CA LYS A 220 11.79 -11.56 -15.36
C LYS A 220 12.66 -10.30 -15.53
N GLY A 221 12.38 -9.50 -16.55
CA GLY A 221 13.18 -8.30 -16.85
C GLY A 221 12.82 -7.10 -15.98
N ARG A 222 11.61 -7.06 -15.42
CA ARG A 222 11.09 -5.91 -14.66
C ARG A 222 11.02 -6.15 -13.16
N LYS A 223 11.03 -7.41 -12.73
CA LYS A 223 10.88 -7.79 -11.31
C LYS A 223 11.90 -7.10 -10.41
N ASP A 224 13.18 -7.11 -10.76
CA ASP A 224 14.25 -6.51 -9.96
C ASP A 224 14.11 -4.98 -9.78
N SER A 225 13.28 -4.34 -10.60
CA SER A 225 12.96 -2.91 -10.49
C SER A 225 11.62 -2.63 -9.83
N ALA A 226 10.84 -3.65 -9.51
CA ALA A 226 9.47 -3.50 -9.03
C ALA A 226 9.16 -4.27 -7.74
N ASP A 227 9.79 -5.43 -7.50
CA ASP A 227 9.53 -6.28 -6.35
C ASP A 227 10.22 -5.75 -5.09
N PRO A 228 9.47 -5.36 -4.04
CA PRO A 228 10.07 -4.89 -2.79
C PRO A 228 11.06 -5.87 -2.16
N SER A 229 10.81 -7.18 -2.25
CA SER A 229 11.71 -8.22 -1.73
C SER A 229 13.06 -8.25 -2.46
N ALA A 230 13.10 -7.87 -3.74
CA ALA A 230 14.33 -7.77 -4.53
C ALA A 230 15.12 -6.48 -4.23
N LEU A 231 14.48 -5.49 -3.61
CA LEU A 231 15.04 -4.17 -3.31
C LEU A 231 15.50 -4.02 -1.84
N LEU A 232 15.82 -5.14 -1.18
CA LEU A 232 16.33 -5.16 0.18
C LEU A 232 17.88 -5.26 0.20
N PRO A 233 18.58 -4.71 1.21
CA PRO A 233 18.04 -3.90 2.30
C PRO A 233 17.86 -2.43 1.92
N THR A 234 16.81 -1.79 2.47
CA THR A 234 16.55 -0.37 2.24
C THR A 234 17.16 0.56 3.30
N GLY A 235 17.36 0.06 4.50
CA GLY A 235 17.75 0.87 5.66
C GLY A 235 16.66 1.85 6.14
N ILE A 236 15.43 1.73 5.63
CA ILE A 236 14.27 2.54 6.04
C ILE A 236 13.43 1.74 7.04
N ALA A 237 13.14 2.32 8.19
CA ALA A 237 12.31 1.67 9.20
C ALA A 237 10.96 1.24 8.60
N THR A 238 10.63 -0.04 8.70
CA THR A 238 9.45 -0.63 8.06
C THR A 238 8.67 -1.49 9.05
N ALA A 239 7.36 -1.28 9.09
CA ALA A 239 6.39 -2.13 9.77
C ALA A 239 5.35 -2.66 8.77
N VAL A 240 4.99 -3.93 8.90
CA VAL A 240 3.92 -4.57 8.14
C VAL A 240 2.76 -4.85 9.09
N VAL A 241 1.55 -4.51 8.71
CA VAL A 241 0.32 -4.87 9.42
C VAL A 241 -0.48 -5.82 8.53
N GLN A 242 -0.76 -7.03 9.03
CA GLN A 242 -1.39 -8.09 8.23
C GLN A 242 -2.49 -8.79 9.01
N GLY A 243 -3.67 -8.93 8.39
CA GLY A 243 -4.73 -9.81 8.90
C GLY A 243 -4.37 -11.28 8.68
N ARG A 244 -4.65 -12.14 9.67
CA ARG A 244 -4.41 -13.59 9.53
C ARG A 244 -5.40 -14.28 8.62
N ASP A 245 -6.61 -13.73 8.55
CA ASP A 245 -7.71 -14.28 7.74
C ASP A 245 -7.87 -13.53 6.40
N ASP A 246 -6.81 -12.91 5.93
CA ASP A 246 -6.74 -12.22 4.64
C ASP A 246 -6.68 -13.24 3.49
N ASP A 247 -7.78 -13.36 2.73
CA ASP A 247 -7.90 -14.23 1.56
C ASP A 247 -7.50 -13.52 0.25
N VAL A 248 -7.46 -12.19 0.27
CA VAL A 248 -7.10 -11.37 -0.90
C VAL A 248 -5.58 -11.33 -1.10
N VAL A 249 -4.83 -11.04 -0.03
CA VAL A 249 -3.37 -11.10 0.01
C VAL A 249 -2.96 -11.96 1.21
N PRO A 250 -2.79 -13.28 1.01
CA PRO A 250 -2.49 -14.20 2.09
C PRO A 250 -1.25 -13.79 2.90
N GLN A 251 -1.30 -14.02 4.21
CA GLN A 251 -0.22 -13.71 5.17
C GLN A 251 1.16 -14.16 4.68
N ALA A 252 1.24 -15.28 3.94
CA ALA A 252 2.48 -15.81 3.39
C ALA A 252 3.26 -14.80 2.52
N VAL A 253 2.56 -13.86 1.85
CA VAL A 253 3.22 -12.82 1.04
C VAL A 253 3.97 -11.82 1.93
N ALA A 254 3.36 -11.42 3.06
CA ALA A 254 3.99 -10.53 4.03
C ALA A 254 5.16 -11.23 4.75
N GLU A 255 4.99 -12.50 5.13
CA GLU A 255 6.03 -13.31 5.77
C GLU A 255 7.24 -13.51 4.84
N ALA A 256 7.01 -13.77 3.56
CA ALA A 256 8.08 -13.92 2.57
C ALA A 256 8.95 -12.66 2.46
N TYR A 257 8.32 -11.48 2.50
CA TYR A 257 9.02 -10.19 2.53
C TYR A 257 9.84 -10.00 3.82
N VAL A 258 9.26 -10.29 4.98
CA VAL A 258 9.96 -10.20 6.28
C VAL A 258 11.16 -11.16 6.32
N ASP A 259 10.99 -12.36 5.83
CA ASP A 259 12.06 -13.34 5.70
C ASP A 259 13.15 -12.89 4.72
N ALA A 260 12.77 -12.27 3.61
CA ALA A 260 13.73 -11.69 2.66
C ALA A 260 14.52 -10.55 3.30
N ALA A 261 13.86 -9.67 4.07
CA ALA A 261 14.50 -8.61 4.82
C ALA A 261 15.51 -9.15 5.84
N ALA A 262 15.12 -10.15 6.62
CA ALA A 262 16.00 -10.80 7.58
C ALA A 262 17.25 -11.43 6.90
N ARG A 263 17.07 -12.08 5.75
CA ARG A 263 18.19 -12.60 4.95
C ARG A 263 19.11 -11.50 4.41
N ALA A 264 18.56 -10.33 4.12
CA ALA A 264 19.32 -9.15 3.69
C ALA A 264 19.96 -8.37 4.86
N GLY A 265 19.75 -8.81 6.11
CA GLY A 265 20.28 -8.18 7.32
C GLY A 265 19.47 -6.96 7.78
N GLU A 266 18.24 -6.80 7.32
CA GLU A 266 17.32 -5.74 7.71
C GLU A 266 16.20 -6.31 8.60
N MET A 267 15.85 -5.57 9.67
CA MET A 267 14.71 -5.92 10.52
C MET A 267 13.45 -5.19 10.06
N VAL A 268 12.42 -5.95 9.74
CA VAL A 268 11.07 -5.46 9.46
C VAL A 268 10.13 -5.96 10.54
N GLY A 269 9.38 -5.05 11.18
CA GLY A 269 8.33 -5.42 12.12
C GLY A 269 7.12 -5.98 11.36
N ILE A 270 6.51 -7.04 11.90
CA ILE A 270 5.22 -7.54 11.42
C ILE A 270 4.23 -7.65 12.58
N THR A 271 3.08 -6.99 12.43
CA THR A 271 1.96 -7.06 13.37
C THR A 271 0.86 -7.89 12.73
N LEU A 272 0.64 -9.09 13.26
CA LEU A 272 -0.40 -10.02 12.81
C LEU A 272 -1.65 -9.83 13.63
N LEU A 273 -2.79 -9.63 12.95
CA LEU A 273 -4.09 -9.36 13.57
C LEU A 273 -4.99 -10.59 13.48
N GLU A 274 -5.34 -11.14 14.63
CA GLU A 274 -6.26 -12.28 14.73
C GLU A 274 -7.68 -11.88 14.35
N ASP A 275 -8.42 -12.75 13.68
CA ASP A 275 -9.81 -12.53 13.22
C ASP A 275 -9.97 -11.29 12.32
N VAL A 276 -8.96 -10.91 11.56
CA VAL A 276 -8.92 -9.75 10.66
C VAL A 276 -8.61 -10.22 9.25
N GLY A 277 -9.40 -9.76 8.29
CA GLY A 277 -9.19 -9.94 6.85
C GLY A 277 -8.43 -8.77 6.22
N HIS A 278 -8.70 -8.56 4.93
CA HIS A 278 -7.94 -7.62 4.11
C HIS A 278 -8.25 -6.15 4.37
N TYR A 279 -9.52 -5.79 4.64
CA TYR A 279 -9.98 -4.40 4.58
C TYR A 279 -10.15 -3.72 5.92
N ALA A 280 -10.33 -4.47 7.01
CA ALA A 280 -10.51 -3.90 8.34
C ALA A 280 -9.36 -2.99 8.79
N PRO A 281 -8.07 -3.24 8.42
CA PRO A 281 -6.97 -2.36 8.82
C PRO A 281 -7.07 -0.92 8.28
N VAL A 282 -7.85 -0.68 7.22
CA VAL A 282 -8.08 0.66 6.65
C VAL A 282 -9.51 1.17 6.86
N ASP A 283 -10.36 0.41 7.56
CA ASP A 283 -11.70 0.86 7.94
C ASP A 283 -11.68 1.57 9.31
N PRO A 284 -11.94 2.91 9.39
CA PRO A 284 -11.97 3.65 10.65
C PRO A 284 -12.99 3.14 11.68
N GLY A 285 -13.90 2.28 11.29
CA GLY A 285 -14.87 1.65 12.16
C GLY A 285 -14.43 0.33 12.79
N ALA A 286 -13.26 -0.19 12.36
CA ALA A 286 -12.68 -1.41 12.87
C ALA A 286 -11.51 -1.13 13.85
N ASP A 287 -11.35 -1.98 14.87
CA ASP A 287 -10.25 -1.86 15.85
C ASP A 287 -8.88 -2.04 15.17
N ALA A 288 -8.80 -2.85 14.12
CA ALA A 288 -7.61 -3.05 13.33
C ALA A 288 -7.02 -1.73 12.76
N CYS A 289 -7.87 -0.78 12.40
CA CYS A 289 -7.45 0.54 11.92
C CYS A 289 -6.75 1.38 13.01
N ALA A 290 -7.11 1.18 14.28
CA ALA A 290 -6.43 1.85 15.38
C ALA A 290 -5.00 1.33 15.54
N VAL A 291 -4.76 0.04 15.32
CA VAL A 291 -3.41 -0.55 15.33
C VAL A 291 -2.53 0.08 14.26
N VAL A 292 -3.05 0.25 13.04
CA VAL A 292 -2.33 0.95 11.96
C VAL A 292 -1.95 2.37 12.37
N ALA A 293 -2.87 3.10 13.00
CA ALA A 293 -2.59 4.47 13.47
C ALA A 293 -1.50 4.53 14.55
N GLU A 294 -1.41 3.51 15.43
CA GLU A 294 -0.34 3.39 16.43
C GLU A 294 1.01 3.08 15.78
N GLU A 295 1.08 2.17 14.79
CA GLU A 295 2.30 1.89 14.02
C GLU A 295 2.79 3.15 13.29
N LEU A 296 1.88 3.91 12.67
CA LEU A 296 2.20 5.20 12.07
C LEU A 296 2.75 6.20 13.09
N ALA A 297 2.16 6.26 14.29
CA ALA A 297 2.60 7.15 15.35
C ALA A 297 4.01 6.79 15.86
N GLN A 298 4.31 5.50 16.03
CA GLN A 298 5.62 5.02 16.49
C GLN A 298 6.75 5.44 15.52
N LEU A 299 6.52 5.40 14.21
CA LEU A 299 7.51 5.84 13.22
C LEU A 299 7.59 7.37 13.12
N ALA A 300 6.47 8.06 13.32
CA ALA A 300 6.35 9.49 13.11
C ALA A 300 6.91 10.32 14.27
N TYR A 301 6.87 9.82 15.52
CA TYR A 301 7.23 10.54 16.74
C TYR A 301 8.48 9.98 17.43
#